data_143ae3684273e76c446508ef76b52d5d
#
_entry.id   143ae3684273e76c446508ef76b52d5d
#
_cell.length_a   1.000
_cell.length_b   1.000
_cell.length_c   1.000
_cell.angle_alpha   90.00
_cell.angle_beta   90.00
_cell.angle_gamma   90.00
#
_symmetry.space_group_name_H-M   'P 1'
#
loop_
_entity.id
_entity.type
_entity.pdbx_description
1 polymer ?
#
loop_
_entity_poly.entity_id
_entity_poly.type
_entity_poly.pdbx_seq_one_letter_code
_entity_poly.pdbx_strand_id
1 'polypeptide(L)'
;MAKFLPRYYWDACCWIAYIQREMPHADSGFTERRFELCAQVLKRAVDEQIEIVTSAFTLAEVCKMPTSVTSPSINLPAFFDQPYIFLMNVDKVIGQKAQTLQLSGVGSLKPQDATHIASAQIGNVPVFHTFDRKLLGLDKLIKLNDGNMLRIVMPTYEAPPLPLLAGLEDK
;
A
#
# COMPACT_ATOMS: atom_id res chain seq x y z
N MET A 1 23.42 -0.25 14.94
CA MET A 1 22.58 -1.22 14.21
C MET A 1 21.48 -0.47 13.50
N ALA A 2 21.31 -0.62 12.20
CA ALA A 2 20.19 -0.03 11.48
C ALA A 2 18.90 -0.67 11.99
N LYS A 3 17.95 0.15 12.43
CA LYS A 3 16.63 -0.33 12.88
C LYS A 3 15.87 -0.80 11.66
N PHE A 4 15.57 -2.09 11.57
CA PHE A 4 14.68 -2.62 10.54
C PHE A 4 13.27 -2.14 10.84
N LEU A 5 12.73 -1.25 10.00
CA LEU A 5 11.35 -0.79 10.12
C LEU A 5 10.40 -1.75 9.42
N PRO A 6 9.21 -2.03 9.99
CA PRO A 6 8.15 -2.73 9.29
C PRO A 6 7.77 -1.99 8.00
N ARG A 7 7.53 -2.74 6.91
CA ARG A 7 7.19 -2.19 5.60
C ARG A 7 5.75 -2.48 5.25
N TYR A 8 5.07 -1.47 4.73
CA TYR A 8 3.71 -1.55 4.24
C TYR A 8 3.68 -1.07 2.79
N TYR A 9 3.12 -1.87 1.90
CA TYR A 9 2.93 -1.46 0.51
C TYR A 9 1.62 -0.69 0.37
N TRP A 10 1.65 0.44 -0.30
CA TRP A 10 0.48 1.21 -0.68
C TRP A 10 0.30 1.20 -2.19
N ASP A 11 -0.89 0.82 -2.65
CA ASP A 11 -1.29 1.05 -4.03
C ASP A 11 -1.76 2.50 -4.26
N ALA A 12 -2.06 2.84 -5.50
CA ALA A 12 -2.49 4.19 -5.86
C ALA A 12 -3.77 4.64 -5.14
N CYS A 13 -4.70 3.73 -4.84
CA CYS A 13 -5.96 4.10 -4.21
C CYS A 13 -5.78 4.62 -2.78
N CYS A 14 -4.77 4.14 -2.05
CA CYS A 14 -4.44 4.66 -0.72
C CYS A 14 -3.89 6.09 -0.80
N TRP A 15 -3.02 6.36 -1.76
CA TRP A 15 -2.48 7.71 -1.99
C TRP A 15 -3.55 8.69 -2.44
N ILE A 16 -4.41 8.28 -3.38
CA ILE A 16 -5.54 9.08 -3.85
C ILE A 16 -6.48 9.41 -2.69
N ALA A 17 -6.85 8.41 -1.89
CA ALA A 17 -7.72 8.59 -0.74
C ALA A 17 -7.15 9.60 0.28
N TYR A 18 -5.83 9.56 0.51
CA TYR A 18 -5.16 10.51 1.39
C TYR A 18 -5.08 11.92 0.78
N ILE A 19 -4.63 12.04 -0.45
CA ILE A 19 -4.42 13.32 -1.14
C ILE A 19 -5.77 14.05 -1.36
N GLN A 20 -6.81 13.31 -1.74
CA GLN A 20 -8.16 13.85 -1.97
C GLN A 20 -8.98 14.00 -0.68
N ARG A 21 -8.45 13.55 0.46
CA ARG A 21 -9.17 13.54 1.74
C ARG A 21 -10.51 12.80 1.64
N GLU A 22 -10.52 11.62 1.01
CA GLU A 22 -11.74 10.84 0.80
C GLU A 22 -12.44 10.50 2.11
N MET A 23 -13.67 10.99 2.24
CA MET A 23 -14.55 10.70 3.36
C MET A 23 -15.87 10.13 2.85
N PRO A 24 -16.54 9.25 3.60
CA PRO A 24 -17.84 8.71 3.19
C PRO A 24 -18.88 9.82 3.13
N HIS A 25 -19.66 9.80 2.06
CA HIS A 25 -20.83 10.64 1.87
C HIS A 25 -21.91 9.85 1.11
N ALA A 26 -23.13 10.39 0.99
CA ALA A 26 -24.27 9.64 0.45
C ALA A 26 -24.01 8.96 -0.90
N ASP A 27 -23.23 9.60 -1.78
CA ASP A 27 -22.94 9.12 -3.14
C ASP A 27 -21.55 8.49 -3.30
N SER A 28 -20.78 8.32 -2.22
CA SER A 28 -19.39 7.85 -2.31
C SER A 28 -19.26 6.39 -2.73
N GLY A 29 -20.29 5.57 -2.52
CA GLY A 29 -20.26 4.14 -2.78
C GLY A 29 -19.38 3.35 -1.79
N PHE A 30 -18.86 3.97 -0.74
CA PHE A 30 -18.09 3.36 0.35
C PHE A 30 -18.47 3.98 1.70
N THR A 31 -18.23 3.24 2.78
CA THR A 31 -18.53 3.65 4.16
C THR A 31 -17.28 3.92 4.99
N GLU A 32 -16.13 3.50 4.50
CA GLU A 32 -14.85 3.63 5.19
C GLU A 32 -14.37 5.08 5.23
N ARG A 33 -13.84 5.52 6.34
CA ARG A 33 -13.20 6.84 6.50
C ARG A 33 -11.77 6.77 5.95
N ARG A 34 -11.65 6.63 4.63
CA ARG A 34 -10.40 6.29 3.92
C ARG A 34 -9.26 7.24 4.21
N PHE A 35 -9.54 8.55 4.20
CA PHE A 35 -8.54 9.55 4.54
C PHE A 35 -7.95 9.31 5.94
N GLU A 36 -8.79 9.06 6.93
CA GLU A 36 -8.34 8.90 8.32
C GLU A 36 -7.52 7.62 8.50
N LEU A 37 -7.94 6.52 7.87
CA LEU A 37 -7.18 5.26 7.88
C LEU A 37 -5.79 5.46 7.28
N CYS A 38 -5.69 6.12 6.13
CA CYS A 38 -4.41 6.45 5.50
C CYS A 38 -3.59 7.41 6.37
N ALA A 39 -4.20 8.45 6.93
CA ALA A 39 -3.52 9.44 7.76
C ALA A 39 -2.88 8.81 9.02
N GLN A 40 -3.55 7.83 9.63
CA GLN A 40 -2.99 7.10 10.78
C GLN A 40 -1.74 6.31 10.40
N VAL A 41 -1.75 5.60 9.28
CA VAL A 41 -0.59 4.85 8.80
C VAL A 41 0.55 5.80 8.40
N LEU A 42 0.23 6.86 7.64
CA LEU A 42 1.22 7.85 7.21
C LEU A 42 1.88 8.56 8.40
N LYS A 43 1.10 8.90 9.44
CA LYS A 43 1.66 9.45 10.67
C LYS A 43 2.74 8.56 11.28
N ARG A 44 2.53 7.24 11.28
CA ARG A 44 3.52 6.27 11.78
C ARG A 44 4.80 6.26 10.94
N ALA A 45 4.66 6.46 9.62
CA ALA A 45 5.82 6.59 8.74
C ALA A 45 6.59 7.89 9.03
N VAL A 46 5.89 9.01 9.21
CA VAL A 46 6.50 10.29 9.61
C VAL A 46 7.21 10.18 10.97
N ASP A 47 6.62 9.42 11.90
CA ASP A 47 7.19 9.17 13.23
C ASP A 47 8.31 8.08 13.20
N GLU A 48 8.80 7.70 12.02
CA GLU A 48 9.87 6.71 11.80
C GLU A 48 9.62 5.34 12.47
N GLN A 49 8.36 4.93 12.53
CA GLN A 49 7.96 3.64 13.10
C GLN A 49 7.81 2.57 12.01
N ILE A 50 7.52 2.98 10.79
CA ILE A 50 7.32 2.13 9.62
C ILE A 50 7.89 2.80 8.37
N GLU A 51 8.03 2.03 7.29
CA GLU A 51 8.33 2.54 5.94
C GLU A 51 7.17 2.21 5.02
N ILE A 52 6.72 3.18 4.22
CA ILE A 52 5.73 2.95 3.18
C ILE A 52 6.46 2.70 1.86
N VAL A 53 6.13 1.58 1.23
CA VAL A 53 6.65 1.19 -0.08
C VAL A 53 5.56 1.38 -1.11
N THR A 54 5.90 1.92 -2.26
CA THR A 54 5.00 1.99 -3.40
C THR A 54 5.79 1.89 -4.70
N SER A 55 5.15 1.56 -5.82
CA SER A 55 5.85 1.51 -7.10
C SER A 55 5.89 2.89 -7.77
N ALA A 56 6.90 3.14 -8.59
CA ALA A 56 6.99 4.34 -9.41
C ALA A 56 5.79 4.49 -10.37
N PHE A 57 5.06 3.39 -10.63
CA PHE A 57 3.83 3.43 -11.42
C PHE A 57 2.72 4.26 -10.74
N THR A 58 2.70 4.30 -9.41
CA THR A 58 1.80 5.13 -8.61
C THR A 58 1.86 6.61 -9.01
N LEU A 59 3.06 7.11 -9.38
CA LEU A 59 3.22 8.52 -9.79
C LEU A 59 2.34 8.88 -10.99
N ALA A 60 2.17 7.93 -11.94
CA ALA A 60 1.28 8.14 -13.09
C ALA A 60 -0.20 7.99 -12.73
N GLU A 61 -0.53 7.13 -11.77
CA GLU A 61 -1.92 6.87 -11.39
C GLU A 61 -2.52 7.99 -10.54
N VAL A 62 -1.75 8.59 -9.65
CA VAL A 62 -2.23 9.72 -8.83
C VAL A 62 -2.53 10.97 -9.66
N CYS A 63 -1.97 11.08 -10.86
CA CYS A 63 -2.30 12.17 -11.79
C CYS A 63 -3.69 12.07 -12.41
N LYS A 64 -4.38 10.93 -12.29
CA LYS A 64 -5.76 10.73 -12.77
C LYS A 64 -6.83 11.37 -11.86
N MET A 65 -6.41 12.11 -10.86
CA MET A 65 -7.33 12.81 -9.96
C MET A 65 -8.14 13.87 -10.72
N PRO A 66 -9.43 14.05 -10.39
CA PRO A 66 -10.22 15.14 -10.95
C PRO A 66 -9.56 16.49 -10.71
N THR A 67 -9.46 17.29 -11.74
CA THR A 67 -8.83 18.63 -11.70
C THR A 67 -9.44 19.58 -10.68
N SER A 68 -10.70 19.34 -10.27
CA SER A 68 -11.39 20.10 -9.24
C SER A 68 -10.83 19.93 -7.81
N VAL A 69 -9.99 18.90 -7.60
CA VAL A 69 -9.44 18.55 -6.28
C VAL A 69 -7.93 18.83 -6.20
N THR A 70 -7.28 19.07 -7.33
CA THR A 70 -5.88 19.49 -7.34
C THR A 70 -5.80 20.92 -6.79
N SER A 71 -5.66 21.01 -5.46
CA SER A 71 -5.20 22.25 -4.85
C SER A 71 -3.87 22.62 -5.52
N PRO A 72 -3.73 23.84 -6.09
CA PRO A 72 -2.48 24.28 -6.70
C PRO A 72 -1.28 24.25 -5.74
N SER A 73 -1.51 23.95 -4.49
CA SER A 73 -0.50 23.91 -3.42
C SER A 73 0.16 22.52 -3.22
N ILE A 74 -0.33 21.45 -3.87
CA ILE A 74 0.29 20.13 -3.70
C ILE A 74 1.36 19.92 -4.76
N ASN A 75 2.61 19.97 -4.33
CA ASN A 75 3.75 19.55 -5.15
C ASN A 75 3.85 18.02 -5.09
N LEU A 76 3.16 17.32 -6.01
CA LEU A 76 3.15 15.86 -6.05
C LEU A 76 4.54 15.22 -6.12
N PRO A 77 5.51 15.70 -6.93
CA PRO A 77 6.86 15.16 -6.91
C PRO A 77 7.50 15.22 -5.53
N ALA A 78 7.50 16.37 -4.88
CA ALA A 78 8.06 16.54 -3.55
C ALA A 78 7.31 15.75 -2.47
N PHE A 79 6.02 15.47 -2.69
CA PHE A 79 5.22 14.65 -1.79
C PHE A 79 5.72 13.20 -1.71
N PHE A 80 6.15 12.64 -2.83
CA PHE A 80 6.70 11.27 -2.88
C PHE A 80 8.21 11.19 -2.59
N ASP A 81 8.90 12.32 -2.52
CA ASP A 81 10.34 12.41 -2.22
C ASP A 81 10.59 12.57 -0.71
N GLN A 82 9.93 11.74 0.09
CA GLN A 82 10.06 11.75 1.54
C GLN A 82 10.86 10.54 2.03
N PRO A 83 11.68 10.67 3.08
CA PRO A 83 12.58 9.61 3.53
C PRO A 83 11.87 8.34 4.04
N TYR A 84 10.59 8.45 4.41
CA TYR A 84 9.76 7.34 4.86
C TYR A 84 8.92 6.71 3.74
N ILE A 85 9.08 7.17 2.49
CA ILE A 85 8.43 6.62 1.29
C ILE A 85 9.51 6.00 0.40
N PHE A 86 9.43 4.70 0.19
CA PHE A 86 10.30 4.00 -0.72
C PHE A 86 9.62 3.75 -2.06
N LEU A 87 10.06 4.46 -3.11
CA LEU A 87 9.60 4.26 -4.48
C LEU A 87 10.38 3.13 -5.15
N MET A 88 9.69 2.04 -5.47
CA MET A 88 10.27 0.94 -6.25
C MET A 88 10.19 1.23 -7.74
N ASN A 89 11.32 1.13 -8.43
CA ASN A 89 11.36 1.20 -9.88
C ASN A 89 10.60 0.02 -10.50
N VAL A 90 9.77 0.29 -11.50
CA VAL A 90 9.10 -0.76 -12.29
C VAL A 90 10.01 -1.13 -13.45
N ASP A 91 10.76 -2.19 -13.26
CA ASP A 91 11.71 -2.73 -14.23
C ASP A 91 11.18 -4.00 -14.92
N LYS A 92 12.05 -4.63 -15.74
CA LYS A 92 11.73 -5.87 -16.45
C LYS A 92 11.35 -7.01 -15.47
N VAL A 93 11.98 -7.09 -14.30
CA VAL A 93 11.74 -8.17 -13.33
C VAL A 93 10.33 -8.05 -12.76
N ILE A 94 9.92 -6.84 -12.35
CA ILE A 94 8.57 -6.57 -11.90
C ILE A 94 7.55 -6.81 -13.03
N GLY A 95 7.86 -6.38 -14.26
CA GLY A 95 6.99 -6.62 -15.41
C GLY A 95 6.78 -8.12 -15.70
N GLN A 96 7.82 -8.92 -15.67
CA GLN A 96 7.72 -10.39 -15.83
C GLN A 96 6.94 -11.05 -14.68
N LYS A 97 7.14 -10.59 -13.45
CA LYS A 97 6.39 -11.09 -12.30
C LYS A 97 4.90 -10.75 -12.41
N ALA A 98 4.56 -9.53 -12.82
CA ALA A 98 3.18 -9.10 -13.07
C ALA A 98 2.52 -9.94 -14.17
N GLN A 99 3.23 -10.21 -15.27
CA GLN A 99 2.77 -11.10 -16.33
C GLN A 99 2.47 -12.51 -15.80
N THR A 100 3.37 -13.07 -14.98
CA THR A 100 3.19 -14.39 -14.36
C THR A 100 1.93 -14.40 -13.49
N LEU A 101 1.69 -13.37 -12.68
CA LEU A 101 0.49 -13.23 -11.86
C LEU A 101 -0.79 -13.22 -12.70
N GLN A 102 -0.80 -12.48 -13.81
CA GLN A 102 -1.96 -12.44 -14.71
C GLN A 102 -2.21 -13.80 -15.38
N LEU A 103 -1.15 -14.49 -15.82
CA LEU A 103 -1.27 -15.81 -16.46
C LEU A 103 -1.66 -16.92 -15.46
N SER A 104 -1.36 -16.77 -14.19
CA SER A 104 -1.77 -17.74 -13.16
C SER A 104 -3.28 -17.78 -12.89
N GLY A 105 -4.03 -16.80 -13.41
CA GLY A 105 -5.47 -16.70 -13.21
C GLY A 105 -5.89 -16.26 -11.81
N VAL A 106 -4.96 -15.88 -10.95
CA VAL A 106 -5.28 -15.38 -9.61
C VAL A 106 -6.04 -14.06 -9.74
N GLY A 107 -7.32 -14.09 -9.39
CA GLY A 107 -8.14 -12.90 -9.20
C GLY A 107 -8.46 -12.07 -10.45
N SER A 108 -8.19 -12.55 -11.67
CA SER A 108 -8.38 -11.76 -12.91
C SER A 108 -7.78 -10.35 -12.79
N LEU A 109 -6.52 -10.27 -12.39
CA LEU A 109 -5.83 -9.03 -12.12
C LEU A 109 -5.70 -8.15 -13.36
N LYS A 110 -5.99 -6.86 -13.23
CA LYS A 110 -5.62 -5.86 -14.23
C LYS A 110 -4.10 -5.68 -14.26
N PRO A 111 -3.51 -5.20 -15.37
CA PRO A 111 -2.07 -4.96 -15.45
C PRO A 111 -1.53 -4.08 -14.32
N GLN A 112 -2.27 -3.03 -13.92
CA GLN A 112 -1.89 -2.14 -12.84
C GLN A 112 -1.82 -2.89 -11.50
N ASP A 113 -2.89 -3.61 -11.17
CA ASP A 113 -2.99 -4.38 -9.92
C ASP A 113 -1.88 -5.44 -9.84
N ALA A 114 -1.64 -6.15 -10.95
CA ALA A 114 -0.57 -7.13 -11.07
C ALA A 114 0.82 -6.49 -10.86
N THR A 115 1.02 -5.28 -11.38
CA THR A 115 2.28 -4.53 -11.20
C THR A 115 2.51 -4.15 -9.74
N HIS A 116 1.47 -3.67 -9.05
CA HIS A 116 1.56 -3.35 -7.62
C HIS A 116 1.85 -4.59 -6.77
N ILE A 117 1.13 -5.68 -7.02
CA ILE A 117 1.36 -6.95 -6.29
C ILE A 117 2.76 -7.50 -6.58
N ALA A 118 3.20 -7.47 -7.85
CA ALA A 118 4.56 -7.89 -8.22
C ALA A 118 5.62 -7.05 -7.51
N SER A 119 5.41 -5.73 -7.41
CA SER A 119 6.31 -4.83 -6.68
C SER A 119 6.38 -5.20 -5.19
N ALA A 120 5.24 -5.46 -4.55
CA ALA A 120 5.21 -5.90 -3.16
C ALA A 120 5.95 -7.25 -2.96
N GLN A 121 5.78 -8.21 -3.89
CA GLN A 121 6.49 -9.50 -3.86
C GLN A 121 8.00 -9.34 -4.01
N ILE A 122 8.46 -8.56 -5.01
CA ILE A 122 9.89 -8.31 -5.26
C ILE A 122 10.52 -7.55 -4.10
N GLY A 123 9.81 -6.58 -3.53
CA GLY A 123 10.25 -5.85 -2.34
C GLY A 123 10.15 -6.63 -1.05
N ASN A 124 9.60 -7.85 -1.10
CA ASN A 124 9.31 -8.69 0.06
C ASN A 124 8.55 -7.93 1.16
N VAL A 125 7.54 -7.16 0.77
CA VAL A 125 6.73 -6.35 1.69
C VAL A 125 5.54 -7.19 2.16
N PRO A 126 5.45 -7.51 3.45
CA PRO A 126 4.50 -8.53 3.94
C PRO A 126 3.05 -8.06 3.97
N VAL A 127 2.80 -6.75 3.99
CA VAL A 127 1.46 -6.18 4.09
C VAL A 127 1.22 -5.21 2.94
N PHE A 128 0.14 -5.43 2.21
CA PHE A 128 -0.33 -4.62 1.10
C PHE A 128 -1.63 -3.93 1.48
N HIS A 129 -1.63 -2.62 1.46
CA HIS A 129 -2.80 -1.80 1.77
C HIS A 129 -3.53 -1.39 0.50
N THR A 130 -4.84 -1.57 0.48
CA THR A 130 -5.71 -1.18 -0.62
C THR A 130 -7.15 -0.96 -0.15
N PHE A 131 -7.93 -0.22 -0.94
CA PHE A 131 -9.38 -0.15 -0.82
C PHE A 131 -10.10 -0.91 -1.93
N ASP A 132 -9.38 -1.50 -2.88
CA ASP A 132 -9.98 -2.29 -3.95
C ASP A 132 -10.49 -3.63 -3.41
N ARG A 133 -11.82 -3.82 -3.46
CA ARG A 133 -12.48 -5.04 -2.96
C ARG A 133 -12.03 -6.31 -3.64
N LYS A 134 -11.62 -6.24 -4.92
CA LYS A 134 -11.12 -7.42 -5.64
C LYS A 134 -9.75 -7.82 -5.10
N LEU A 135 -8.88 -6.84 -4.83
CA LEU A 135 -7.57 -7.12 -4.23
C LEU A 135 -7.70 -7.59 -2.78
N LEU A 136 -8.60 -7.01 -1.99
CA LEU A 136 -8.89 -7.48 -0.63
C LEU A 136 -9.32 -8.95 -0.60
N GLY A 137 -10.04 -9.42 -1.63
CA GLY A 137 -10.41 -10.83 -1.79
C GLY A 137 -9.22 -11.78 -2.03
N LEU A 138 -8.02 -11.25 -2.27
CA LEU A 138 -6.79 -12.03 -2.48
C LEU A 138 -5.91 -12.13 -1.21
N ASP A 139 -6.40 -11.66 -0.06
CA ASP A 139 -5.65 -11.75 1.20
C ASP A 139 -5.17 -13.18 1.45
N LYS A 140 -3.89 -13.34 1.71
CA LYS A 140 -3.21 -14.62 1.96
C LYS A 140 -3.32 -15.67 0.82
N LEU A 141 -3.60 -15.25 -0.41
CA LEU A 141 -3.60 -16.15 -1.58
C LEU A 141 -2.30 -16.06 -2.40
N ILE A 142 -1.48 -15.06 -2.15
CA ILE A 142 -0.27 -14.77 -2.91
C ILE A 142 0.96 -14.96 -2.00
N LYS A 143 1.95 -15.71 -2.47
CA LYS A 143 3.21 -15.92 -1.74
C LYS A 143 4.22 -14.83 -2.05
N LEU A 144 4.94 -14.41 -1.03
CA LEU A 144 6.16 -13.59 -1.14
C LEU A 144 7.37 -14.45 -1.51
N ASN A 145 8.49 -13.81 -1.81
CA ASN A 145 9.72 -14.53 -2.17
C ASN A 145 10.32 -15.34 -0.99
N ASP A 146 10.06 -14.93 0.24
CA ASP A 146 10.48 -15.64 1.46
C ASP A 146 9.57 -16.84 1.83
N GLY A 147 8.50 -17.06 1.04
CA GLY A 147 7.52 -18.13 1.26
C GLY A 147 6.34 -17.75 2.15
N ASN A 148 6.38 -16.60 2.82
CA ASN A 148 5.26 -16.08 3.58
C ASN A 148 4.10 -15.66 2.67
N MET A 149 2.90 -15.56 3.23
CA MET A 149 1.73 -15.11 2.48
C MET A 149 1.60 -13.59 2.55
N LEU A 150 1.36 -12.95 1.40
CA LEU A 150 1.07 -11.53 1.32
C LEU A 150 -0.27 -11.25 2.01
N ARG A 151 -0.26 -10.37 3.02
CA ARG A 151 -1.47 -9.83 3.64
C ARG A 151 -1.99 -8.67 2.80
N ILE A 152 -3.22 -8.76 2.33
CA ILE A 152 -3.88 -7.68 1.56
C ILE A 152 -5.08 -7.19 2.36
N VAL A 153 -4.95 -5.99 2.92
CA VAL A 153 -5.92 -5.43 3.88
C VAL A 153 -6.14 -3.95 3.62
N MET A 154 -7.22 -3.38 4.19
CA MET A 154 -7.36 -1.92 4.23
C MET A 154 -6.26 -1.31 5.08
N PRO A 155 -5.89 -0.03 4.83
CA PRO A 155 -4.93 0.66 5.68
C PRO A 155 -5.30 0.54 7.15
N THR A 156 -4.46 -0.18 7.88
CA THR A 156 -4.58 -0.38 9.32
C THR A 156 -3.19 -0.37 9.92
N TYR A 157 -3.10 0.02 11.16
CA TYR A 157 -1.88 -0.10 11.93
C TYR A 157 -2.18 -0.92 13.18
N GLU A 158 -1.65 -2.12 13.24
CA GLU A 158 -1.59 -2.89 14.47
C GLU A 158 -0.37 -2.39 15.25
N ALA A 159 -0.60 -1.76 16.39
CA ALA A 159 0.49 -1.41 17.28
C ALA A 159 1.26 -2.69 17.65
N PRO A 160 2.62 -2.70 17.62
CA PRO A 160 3.35 -3.84 18.14
C PRO A 160 2.90 -4.08 19.59
N PRO A 161 2.76 -5.35 20.01
CA PRO A 161 2.37 -5.65 21.39
C PRO A 161 3.32 -4.93 22.35
N LEU A 162 2.76 -4.33 23.39
CA LEU A 162 3.56 -3.66 24.42
C LEU A 162 4.59 -4.67 24.94
N PRO A 163 5.86 -4.29 25.12
CA PRO A 163 6.92 -5.20 25.59
C PRO A 163 6.57 -5.96 26.88
N LEU A 164 5.69 -5.39 27.71
CA LEU A 164 5.18 -5.99 28.94
C LEU A 164 4.16 -7.13 28.70
N LEU A 165 3.59 -7.24 27.51
CA LEU A 165 2.58 -8.26 27.18
C LEU A 165 3.13 -9.34 26.24
N ALA A 166 4.31 -9.15 25.65
CA ALA A 166 4.93 -10.11 24.73
C ALA A 166 5.32 -11.46 25.39
N GLY A 167 5.18 -11.61 26.68
CA GLY A 167 5.46 -12.85 27.43
C GLY A 167 4.23 -13.56 28.00
N LEU A 168 3.02 -13.11 27.69
CA LEU A 168 1.78 -13.65 28.29
C LEU A 168 0.95 -14.55 27.35
N GLU A 169 1.32 -14.65 26.07
CA GLU A 169 0.58 -15.45 25.07
C GLU A 169 1.08 -16.90 24.92
N ASP A 170 2.15 -17.30 25.63
CA ASP A 170 2.72 -18.67 25.59
C ASP A 170 2.50 -19.44 26.92
N LYS A 171 1.25 -19.47 27.43
CA LYS A 171 0.89 -20.42 28.49
C LYS A 171 -0.51 -20.99 28.28
#